data_ae23894e9bed9e65e6807c4666b719f4
#
_entry.id   ae23894e9bed9e65e6807c4666b719f4
#
_cell.length_a   1.000
_cell.length_b   1.000
_cell.length_c   1.000
_cell.angle_alpha   90.00
_cell.angle_beta   90.00
_cell.angle_gamma   90.00
#
_symmetry.space_group_name_H-M   'P 1'
#
loop_
_entity.id
_entity.type
_entity.pdbx_description
1 polymer ?
#
loop_
_entity_poly.entity_id
_entity_poly.type
_entity_poly.pdbx_seq_one_letter_code
_entity_poly.pdbx_strand_id
1 'polypeptide(L)'
;LWFXXXXGHSQFERIPISRERQERLLYEQIDEITEGIAEVQASGGERFTVKQLERTRKSLEARLEKLQAEGRKDDVVTFEQLGVDRLFVDEAHNYKNLFLYTKMRNVAGLSTSDAQKSSDMFAKCRYMDEITGNRGVIFATGTPVSNSMTELYTMQRYLQYERLQELNMTHFDCWASRFGETVTALELAPEGTGYRARTRFSKFFNLPELMNLFKEVADIKTADQLNLPTPEVEYHNIVAQPTEHQQEMVKALSERASLVHSGTVDPSQDNMLKITSDGRKLGLDQRIVNQMLPDEPGTKVNQCVDNIMQIWRDGKADKLTQLVFCDISTPQAKAPASKAAKTLDNPLLHALEGSVPLPEQEPVFTVYDDIRQKLIAQGMPADQIAFIHEANTEVRKKELFSKVRTGQVRV
;
A
#
# COMPACT_ATOMS: atom_id res chain seq x y z
N LEU A 1 13.61 -12.90 -33.22
CA LEU A 1 12.75 -13.54 -32.18
C LEU A 1 12.53 -12.57 -31.03
N TRP A 2 11.27 -12.31 -30.69
CA TRP A 2 10.87 -11.49 -29.53
C TRP A 2 10.51 -12.38 -28.34
N PHE A 3 10.95 -12.05 -27.17
CA PHE A 3 10.65 -12.77 -25.93
C PHE A 3 9.97 -11.87 -24.90
N UNK A 4 8.88 -12.16 -24.26
CA UNK A 4 8.28 -11.40 -23.29
C UNK A 4 8.31 -12.19 -22.06
N UNK A 5 8.56 -11.77 -21.17
CA UNK A 5 8.60 -12.37 -19.96
C UNK A 5 7.69 -11.58 -19.14
N UNK A 6 6.83 -12.05 -18.76
CA UNK A 6 5.97 -11.50 -17.92
C UNK A 6 6.33 -11.98 -16.62
N UNK A 7 6.70 -11.30 -15.99
CA UNK A 7 7.03 -11.51 -14.67
C UNK A 7 6.13 -10.69 -13.87
N GLY A 8 5.57 -11.28 -12.68
CA GLY A 8 4.86 -10.53 -11.68
C GLY A 8 5.81 -9.61 -10.89
N HIS A 9 5.32 -8.55 -10.36
CA HIS A 9 6.13 -7.55 -9.63
C HIS A 9 7.04 -8.20 -8.57
N SER A 10 6.49 -9.09 -7.76
CA SER A 10 7.26 -9.77 -6.70
C SER A 10 8.35 -10.70 -7.22
N GLN A 11 8.23 -11.17 -8.45
CA GLN A 11 9.27 -11.97 -9.12
C GLN A 11 10.33 -11.04 -9.72
N PHE A 12 9.89 -9.96 -10.37
CA PHE A 12 10.78 -8.95 -10.96
C PHE A 12 11.69 -8.31 -9.91
N GLU A 13 11.15 -8.02 -8.73
CA GLU A 13 11.89 -7.44 -7.60
C GLU A 13 13.02 -8.34 -7.09
N ARG A 14 12.99 -9.65 -7.41
CA ARG A 14 14.04 -10.61 -7.01
C ARG A 14 15.21 -10.67 -8.00
N ILE A 15 15.06 -10.09 -9.18
CA ILE A 15 16.15 -10.01 -10.17
C ILE A 15 17.03 -8.81 -9.76
N PRO A 16 18.24 -9.04 -9.25
CA PRO A 16 19.05 -7.92 -8.80
C PRO A 16 19.65 -7.13 -9.96
N ILE A 17 19.89 -5.86 -9.72
CA ILE A 17 20.76 -5.07 -10.57
C ILE A 17 22.23 -5.29 -10.11
N SER A 18 23.20 -5.06 -10.96
CA SER A 18 24.61 -5.27 -10.63
C SER A 18 25.01 -4.46 -9.39
N ARG A 19 25.94 -5.03 -8.63
CA ARG A 19 26.43 -4.43 -7.39
C ARG A 19 27.03 -3.04 -7.63
N GLU A 20 27.78 -2.90 -8.71
CA GLU A 20 28.43 -1.64 -9.11
C GLU A 20 27.38 -0.53 -9.30
N ARG A 21 26.22 -0.86 -9.87
CA ARG A 21 25.13 0.10 -10.06
C ARG A 21 24.44 0.44 -8.74
N GLN A 22 24.26 -0.56 -7.87
CA GLN A 22 23.68 -0.34 -6.55
C GLN A 22 24.59 0.59 -5.71
N GLU A 23 25.91 0.35 -5.73
CA GLU A 23 26.90 1.19 -5.05
C GLU A 23 26.87 2.61 -5.60
N ARG A 24 26.87 2.78 -6.93
CA ARG A 24 26.82 4.10 -7.58
C ARG A 24 25.58 4.89 -7.12
N LEU A 25 24.42 4.26 -7.13
CA LEU A 25 23.18 4.91 -6.72
C LEU A 25 23.23 5.34 -5.24
N LEU A 26 23.78 4.49 -4.37
CA LEU A 26 23.95 4.84 -2.95
C LEU A 26 24.91 6.01 -2.77
N TYR A 27 26.03 6.04 -3.52
CA TYR A 27 26.94 7.17 -3.49
C TYR A 27 26.24 8.47 -3.92
N GLU A 28 25.51 8.44 -5.03
CA GLU A 28 24.75 9.61 -5.52
C GLU A 28 23.78 10.14 -4.44
N GLN A 29 23.07 9.22 -3.76
CA GLN A 29 22.14 9.60 -2.69
C GLN A 29 22.87 10.19 -1.46
N ILE A 30 24.02 9.63 -1.09
CA ILE A 30 24.85 10.11 0.03
C ILE A 30 25.38 11.52 -0.30
N ASP A 31 25.87 11.73 -1.52
CA ASP A 31 26.38 13.02 -1.97
C ASP A 31 25.26 14.07 -1.96
N GLU A 32 24.07 13.74 -2.50
CA GLU A 32 22.90 14.63 -2.49
C GLU A 32 22.53 15.09 -1.08
N ILE A 33 22.51 14.15 -0.12
CA ILE A 33 22.20 14.47 1.28
C ILE A 33 23.34 15.30 1.92
N THR A 34 24.57 15.00 1.60
CA THR A 34 25.74 15.70 2.14
C THR A 34 25.75 17.17 1.70
N GLU A 35 25.48 17.40 0.41
CA GLU A 35 25.30 18.76 -0.13
C GLU A 35 24.13 19.48 0.56
N GLY A 36 23.01 18.78 0.74
CA GLY A 36 21.85 19.33 1.43
C GLY A 36 22.13 19.70 2.88
N ILE A 37 22.90 18.91 3.61
CA ILE A 37 23.35 19.22 4.98
C ILE A 37 24.19 20.51 4.98
N ALA A 38 25.17 20.61 4.09
CA ALA A 38 26.04 21.79 3.97
C ALA A 38 25.23 23.06 3.69
N GLU A 39 24.26 22.96 2.78
CA GLU A 39 23.40 24.07 2.40
C GLU A 39 22.49 24.54 3.55
N VAL A 40 21.88 23.58 4.29
CA VAL A 40 21.05 23.90 5.46
C VAL A 40 21.90 24.58 6.56
N GLN A 41 23.12 24.09 6.77
CA GLN A 41 24.03 24.70 7.75
C GLN A 41 24.44 26.11 7.34
N ALA A 42 24.76 26.33 6.07
CA ALA A 42 25.17 27.66 5.55
C ALA A 42 24.03 28.68 5.62
N SER A 43 22.77 28.22 5.44
CA SER A 43 21.58 29.11 5.51
C SER A 43 21.08 29.35 6.95
N GLY A 44 21.76 28.85 7.97
CA GLY A 44 21.32 28.98 9.36
C GLY A 44 20.09 28.17 9.71
N GLY A 45 19.83 27.08 8.99
CA GLY A 45 18.67 26.23 9.18
C GLY A 45 18.65 25.48 10.52
N GLU A 46 17.48 24.98 10.87
CA GLU A 46 17.22 24.35 12.16
C GLU A 46 18.12 23.13 12.43
N ARG A 47 18.75 23.09 13.63
CA ARG A 47 19.58 21.96 14.08
C ARG A 47 18.88 20.60 13.99
N PHE A 48 17.56 20.58 14.15
CA PHE A 48 16.77 19.35 14.05
C PHE A 48 16.80 18.80 12.60
N THR A 49 16.76 19.71 11.62
CA THR A 49 16.84 19.36 10.19
C THR A 49 18.16 18.66 9.89
N VAL A 50 19.26 19.26 10.33
CA VAL A 50 20.60 18.70 10.12
C VAL A 50 20.69 17.30 10.74
N LYS A 51 20.24 17.14 11.99
CA LYS A 51 20.26 15.83 12.67
C LYS A 51 19.47 14.75 11.92
N GLN A 52 18.33 15.09 11.33
CA GLN A 52 17.54 14.11 10.59
C GLN A 52 18.24 13.72 9.27
N LEU A 53 18.79 14.69 8.56
CA LEU A 53 19.57 14.44 7.34
C LEU A 53 20.80 13.57 7.63
N GLU A 54 21.50 13.85 8.75
CA GLU A 54 22.63 13.03 9.21
C GLU A 54 22.21 11.58 9.50
N ARG A 55 21.03 11.38 10.09
CA ARG A 55 20.49 10.02 10.32
C ARG A 55 20.24 9.29 9.01
N THR A 56 19.63 9.98 8.03
CA THR A 56 19.37 9.40 6.70
C THR A 56 20.69 9.05 6.01
N ARG A 57 21.67 9.96 6.05
CA ARG A 57 23.02 9.71 5.50
C ARG A 57 23.65 8.47 6.13
N LYS A 58 23.66 8.38 7.46
CA LYS A 58 24.21 7.21 8.19
C LYS A 58 23.49 5.90 7.80
N SER A 59 22.19 5.95 7.57
CA SER A 59 21.44 4.79 7.12
C SER A 59 21.86 4.33 5.71
N LEU A 60 22.12 5.28 4.81
CA LEU A 60 22.61 4.99 3.46
C LEU A 60 24.05 4.45 3.49
N GLU A 61 24.90 5.07 4.31
CA GLU A 61 26.29 4.61 4.54
C GLU A 61 26.32 3.18 5.06
N ALA A 62 25.46 2.84 6.03
CA ALA A 62 25.35 1.48 6.57
C ALA A 62 24.85 0.48 5.49
N ARG A 63 23.94 0.91 4.61
CA ARG A 63 23.49 0.08 3.48
C ARG A 63 24.63 -0.15 2.49
N LEU A 64 25.44 0.88 2.23
CA LEU A 64 26.60 0.77 1.34
C LEU A 64 27.64 -0.17 1.93
N GLU A 65 27.98 -0.02 3.23
CA GLU A 65 28.91 -0.92 3.94
C GLU A 65 28.43 -2.38 3.88
N LYS A 66 27.15 -2.60 4.15
CA LYS A 66 26.55 -3.94 4.07
C LYS A 66 26.69 -4.51 2.66
N LEU A 67 26.37 -3.73 1.64
CA LEU A 67 26.53 -4.16 0.24
C LEU A 67 27.99 -4.52 -0.08
N GLN A 68 28.94 -3.73 0.42
CA GLN A 68 30.38 -3.95 0.22
C GLN A 68 30.90 -5.17 1.00
N ALA A 69 30.33 -5.44 2.18
CA ALA A 69 30.72 -6.59 3.03
C ALA A 69 30.15 -7.92 2.50
N GLU A 70 29.01 -7.90 1.81
CA GLU A 70 28.46 -9.11 1.19
C GLU A 70 29.36 -9.53 0.04
N GLY A 71 30.01 -10.69 0.20
CA GLY A 71 30.88 -11.25 -0.83
C GLY A 71 30.12 -11.48 -2.14
N ARG A 72 30.85 -11.56 -3.25
CA ARG A 72 30.27 -11.85 -4.56
C ARG A 72 29.43 -13.15 -4.51
N LYS A 73 28.16 -13.02 -4.73
CA LYS A 73 27.28 -14.17 -5.04
C LYS A 73 27.40 -14.38 -6.54
N ASP A 74 28.39 -15.12 -6.96
CA ASP A 74 28.80 -15.25 -8.35
C ASP A 74 27.76 -15.93 -9.25
N ASP A 75 26.71 -16.51 -8.69
CA ASP A 75 25.76 -17.35 -9.43
C ASP A 75 24.37 -16.69 -9.69
N VAL A 76 24.19 -15.39 -9.36
CA VAL A 76 22.89 -14.77 -9.57
C VAL A 76 22.92 -13.89 -10.83
N VAL A 77 22.09 -14.25 -11.80
CA VAL A 77 21.94 -13.47 -13.04
C VAL A 77 21.38 -12.09 -12.70
N THR A 78 22.07 -11.03 -13.11
CA THR A 78 21.61 -9.66 -12.91
C THR A 78 20.71 -9.20 -14.06
N PHE A 79 19.96 -8.11 -13.82
CA PHE A 79 19.06 -7.53 -14.82
C PHE A 79 19.80 -7.19 -16.13
N GLU A 80 21.02 -6.66 -16.01
CA GLU A 80 21.85 -6.32 -17.18
C GLU A 80 22.18 -7.55 -18.03
N GLN A 81 22.43 -8.69 -17.37
CA GLN A 81 22.79 -9.95 -18.05
C GLN A 81 21.61 -10.58 -18.79
N LEU A 82 20.37 -10.18 -18.45
CA LEU A 82 19.18 -10.67 -19.16
C LEU A 82 19.06 -10.14 -20.59
N GLY A 83 19.79 -9.07 -20.94
CA GLY A 83 19.75 -8.49 -22.27
C GLY A 83 18.41 -7.87 -22.63
N VAL A 84 17.70 -7.31 -21.65
CA VAL A 84 16.40 -6.66 -21.86
C VAL A 84 16.61 -5.36 -22.63
N ASP A 85 15.87 -5.17 -23.72
CA ASP A 85 15.93 -3.94 -24.52
C ASP A 85 14.67 -3.07 -24.40
N ARG A 86 13.60 -3.57 -23.77
CA ARG A 86 12.37 -2.81 -23.46
C ARG A 86 11.77 -3.34 -22.17
N LEU A 87 11.38 -2.43 -21.31
CA LEU A 87 10.76 -2.74 -20.01
C LEU A 87 9.35 -2.14 -19.99
N PHE A 88 8.34 -3.00 -19.95
CA PHE A 88 6.93 -2.61 -19.78
C PHE A 88 6.52 -2.90 -18.35
N VAL A 89 6.01 -1.89 -17.65
CA VAL A 89 5.59 -2.02 -16.24
C VAL A 89 4.13 -1.63 -16.14
N ASP A 90 3.28 -2.62 -15.95
CA ASP A 90 1.86 -2.37 -15.65
C ASP A 90 1.70 -2.03 -14.17
N GLU A 91 0.66 -1.27 -13.84
CA GLU A 91 0.41 -0.78 -12.47
C GLU A 91 1.66 -0.13 -11.84
N ALA A 92 2.30 0.73 -12.62
CA ALA A 92 3.58 1.37 -12.26
C ALA A 92 3.50 2.21 -10.99
N HIS A 93 2.29 2.62 -10.56
CA HIS A 93 2.07 3.32 -9.29
C HIS A 93 2.53 2.50 -8.07
N ASN A 94 2.78 1.19 -8.22
CA ASN A 94 3.37 0.36 -7.16
C ASN A 94 4.80 0.81 -6.77
N TYR A 95 5.46 1.60 -7.60
CA TYR A 95 6.84 2.08 -7.39
C TYR A 95 6.91 3.56 -7.01
N LYS A 96 5.80 4.16 -6.59
CA LYS A 96 5.71 5.59 -6.25
C LYS A 96 6.51 6.02 -5.01
N ASN A 97 6.91 5.09 -4.14
CA ASN A 97 7.65 5.38 -2.90
C ASN A 97 9.17 5.35 -3.15
N LEU A 98 9.61 6.13 -4.13
CA LEU A 98 11.03 6.31 -4.45
C LEU A 98 11.66 7.32 -3.47
N PHE A 99 12.90 7.06 -3.07
CA PHE A 99 13.66 7.97 -2.20
C PHE A 99 13.58 9.41 -2.72
N LEU A 100 13.30 10.32 -1.80
CA LEU A 100 13.09 11.73 -2.08
C LEU A 100 13.74 12.55 -0.96
N TYR A 101 14.74 13.35 -1.31
CA TYR A 101 15.32 14.32 -0.41
C TYR A 101 14.54 15.64 -0.50
N THR A 102 14.23 16.26 0.64
CA THR A 102 13.61 17.59 0.69
C THR A 102 13.95 18.32 2.00
N LYS A 103 14.11 19.61 1.91
CA LYS A 103 14.25 20.51 3.06
C LYS A 103 12.88 20.91 3.64
N MET A 104 11.79 20.64 2.91
CA MET A 104 10.43 20.97 3.36
C MET A 104 10.04 20.10 4.56
N ARG A 105 9.68 20.76 5.65
CA ARG A 105 9.39 20.07 6.91
C ARG A 105 7.99 20.37 7.39
N ASN A 106 7.48 19.42 8.16
CA ASN A 106 6.13 19.53 8.72
C ASN A 106 5.10 19.80 7.63
N VAL A 107 5.42 19.40 6.39
CA VAL A 107 4.53 19.52 5.23
C VAL A 107 3.93 18.13 4.97
N ALA A 108 2.63 18.01 5.18
CA ALA A 108 1.91 16.77 4.90
C ALA A 108 1.79 16.56 3.39
N GLY A 109 1.74 15.31 2.97
CA GLY A 109 1.68 14.94 1.56
C GLY A 109 3.03 14.72 0.90
N LEU A 110 4.12 14.94 1.63
CA LEU A 110 5.47 14.59 1.18
C LEU A 110 5.82 13.22 1.73
N SER A 111 5.96 12.23 0.85
CA SER A 111 6.43 10.90 1.26
C SER A 111 7.96 10.88 1.25
N THR A 112 8.55 10.74 2.42
CA THR A 112 10.00 10.57 2.57
C THR A 112 10.36 9.08 2.79
N SER A 113 9.40 8.19 2.66
CA SER A 113 9.65 6.75 2.76
C SER A 113 10.38 6.24 1.51
N ASP A 114 11.38 5.41 1.73
CA ASP A 114 12.14 4.75 0.67
C ASP A 114 11.76 3.27 0.66
N ALA A 115 11.11 2.83 -0.40
CA ALA A 115 10.83 1.42 -0.62
C ALA A 115 11.95 0.82 -1.48
N GLN A 116 12.61 -0.19 -0.97
CA GLN A 116 13.70 -0.87 -1.67
C GLN A 116 13.33 -1.25 -3.11
N LYS A 117 12.11 -1.71 -3.33
CA LYS A 117 11.61 -2.07 -4.67
C LYS A 117 11.57 -0.85 -5.62
N SER A 118 11.30 0.35 -5.09
CA SER A 118 11.27 1.57 -5.91
C SER A 118 12.68 2.03 -6.27
N SER A 119 13.62 1.95 -5.32
CA SER A 119 15.04 2.23 -5.58
C SER A 119 15.63 1.24 -6.59
N ASP A 120 15.31 -0.04 -6.46
CA ASP A 120 15.70 -1.08 -7.42
C ASP A 120 15.13 -0.83 -8.82
N MET A 121 13.83 -0.50 -8.92
CA MET A 121 13.19 -0.14 -10.18
C MET A 121 13.85 1.09 -10.81
N PHE A 122 14.17 2.10 -9.99
CA PHE A 122 14.83 3.32 -10.48
C PHE A 122 16.20 3.00 -11.08
N ALA A 123 17.00 2.18 -10.42
CA ALA A 123 18.30 1.76 -10.92
C ALA A 123 18.17 1.00 -12.26
N LYS A 124 17.16 0.14 -12.39
CA LYS A 124 16.86 -0.57 -13.65
C LYS A 124 16.43 0.39 -14.76
N CYS A 125 15.57 1.37 -14.44
CA CYS A 125 15.15 2.38 -15.40
C CYS A 125 16.36 3.21 -15.90
N ARG A 126 17.24 3.63 -14.97
CA ARG A 126 18.47 4.37 -15.35
C ARG A 126 19.37 3.54 -16.27
N TYR A 127 19.49 2.23 -15.99
CA TYR A 127 20.22 1.33 -16.89
C TYR A 127 19.56 1.27 -18.29
N MET A 128 18.22 1.12 -18.32
CA MET A 128 17.48 1.08 -19.58
C MET A 128 17.66 2.38 -20.39
N ASP A 129 17.62 3.54 -19.70
CA ASP A 129 17.84 4.83 -20.35
C ASP A 129 19.23 4.91 -21.00
N GLU A 130 20.27 4.46 -20.27
CA GLU A 130 21.65 4.43 -20.79
C GLU A 130 21.79 3.60 -22.08
N ILE A 131 21.19 2.41 -22.12
CA ILE A 131 21.38 1.50 -23.28
C ILE A 131 20.42 1.79 -24.44
N THR A 132 19.33 2.54 -24.22
CA THR A 132 18.28 2.76 -25.23
C THR A 132 18.12 4.22 -25.64
N GLY A 133 18.89 5.14 -25.06
CA GLY A 133 18.72 6.58 -25.29
C GLY A 133 17.36 7.08 -24.82
N ASN A 134 17.00 6.76 -23.58
CA ASN A 134 15.76 7.19 -22.91
C ASN A 134 14.47 6.67 -23.58
N ARG A 135 14.52 5.50 -24.23
CA ARG A 135 13.36 4.93 -24.96
C ARG A 135 13.04 3.49 -24.57
N GLY A 136 13.65 3.02 -23.48
CA GLY A 136 13.55 1.61 -23.07
C GLY A 136 12.46 1.30 -22.03
N VAL A 137 11.86 2.31 -21.41
CA VAL A 137 10.93 2.14 -20.28
C VAL A 137 9.54 2.63 -20.66
N ILE A 138 8.55 1.78 -20.47
CA ILE A 138 7.14 2.10 -20.72
C ILE A 138 6.34 1.75 -19.44
N PHE A 139 5.75 2.76 -18.81
CA PHE A 139 4.89 2.59 -17.63
C PHE A 139 3.42 2.70 -18.03
N ALA A 140 2.60 1.81 -17.50
CA ALA A 140 1.14 1.87 -17.63
C ALA A 140 0.50 1.94 -16.24
N THR A 141 -0.43 2.86 -16.05
CA THR A 141 -1.17 2.97 -14.79
C THR A 141 -2.44 3.80 -14.97
N GLY A 142 -3.52 3.43 -14.28
CA GLY A 142 -4.72 4.24 -14.18
C GLY A 142 -4.62 5.35 -13.12
N THR A 143 -3.58 5.32 -12.26
CA THR A 143 -3.45 6.24 -11.11
C THR A 143 -2.01 6.74 -10.95
N PRO A 144 -1.49 7.54 -11.90
CA PRO A 144 -0.12 8.05 -11.78
C PRO A 144 0.07 8.95 -10.55
N VAL A 145 -0.99 9.59 -10.10
CA VAL A 145 -1.04 10.40 -8.87
C VAL A 145 -2.26 9.96 -8.08
N SER A 146 -2.07 9.43 -6.88
CA SER A 146 -3.17 8.94 -6.04
C SER A 146 -3.27 9.63 -4.67
N ASN A 147 -2.16 9.78 -3.95
CA ASN A 147 -2.15 10.27 -2.57
C ASN A 147 -1.38 11.57 -2.38
N SER A 148 -0.43 11.84 -3.25
CA SER A 148 0.48 12.97 -3.10
C SER A 148 0.94 13.49 -4.46
N MET A 149 1.05 14.80 -4.55
CA MET A 149 1.59 15.48 -5.73
C MET A 149 3.04 15.07 -6.02
N THR A 150 3.78 14.61 -4.99
CA THR A 150 5.15 14.10 -5.15
C THR A 150 5.21 12.87 -6.07
N GLU A 151 4.10 12.15 -6.21
CA GLU A 151 4.03 10.96 -7.07
C GLU A 151 4.26 11.31 -8.54
N LEU A 152 3.81 12.50 -8.99
CA LEU A 152 4.06 12.97 -10.35
C LEU A 152 5.57 13.22 -10.58
N TYR A 153 6.22 13.88 -9.63
CA TYR A 153 7.68 14.07 -9.67
C TYR A 153 8.41 12.72 -9.74
N THR A 154 7.95 11.76 -8.96
CA THR A 154 8.52 10.40 -8.95
C THR A 154 8.37 9.74 -10.34
N MET A 155 7.20 9.88 -10.99
CA MET A 155 7.01 9.36 -12.35
C MET A 155 7.95 10.05 -13.35
N GLN A 156 8.13 11.37 -13.23
CA GLN A 156 9.08 12.10 -14.07
C GLN A 156 10.53 11.63 -13.82
N ARG A 157 10.91 11.32 -12.59
CA ARG A 157 12.24 10.77 -12.30
C ARG A 157 12.48 9.43 -13.00
N TYR A 158 11.47 8.58 -13.12
CA TYR A 158 11.58 7.32 -13.83
C TYR A 158 11.65 7.50 -15.35
N LEU A 159 10.89 8.45 -15.92
CA LEU A 159 10.61 8.49 -17.36
C LEU A 159 11.32 9.62 -18.10
N GLN A 160 11.78 10.66 -17.40
CA GLN A 160 12.42 11.83 -18.03
C GLN A 160 13.52 12.44 -17.14
N TYR A 161 14.36 11.56 -16.57
CA TYR A 161 15.42 11.97 -15.63
C TYR A 161 16.40 12.96 -16.27
N GLU A 162 16.87 12.66 -17.47
CA GLU A 162 17.78 13.53 -18.23
C GLU A 162 17.16 14.92 -18.46
N ARG A 163 15.87 14.94 -18.79
CA ARG A 163 15.14 16.20 -18.97
C ARG A 163 15.08 17.02 -17.66
N LEU A 164 14.88 16.33 -16.53
CA LEU A 164 14.94 16.99 -15.22
C LEU A 164 16.33 17.54 -14.92
N GLN A 165 17.41 16.85 -15.33
CA GLN A 165 18.78 17.34 -15.21
C GLN A 165 19.01 18.61 -16.04
N GLU A 166 18.59 18.62 -17.30
CA GLU A 166 18.69 19.80 -18.19
C GLU A 166 18.00 21.03 -17.58
N LEU A 167 16.89 20.82 -16.89
CA LEU A 167 16.09 21.89 -16.30
C LEU A 167 16.50 22.22 -14.83
N ASN A 168 17.54 21.56 -14.31
CA ASN A 168 18.00 21.68 -12.94
C ASN A 168 16.90 21.38 -11.92
N MET A 169 16.10 20.34 -12.19
CA MET A 169 14.96 19.92 -11.37
C MET A 169 15.08 18.47 -10.85
N THR A 170 16.31 17.94 -10.83
CA THR A 170 16.58 16.60 -10.25
C THR A 170 16.34 16.56 -8.74
N HIS A 171 16.52 17.68 -8.05
CA HIS A 171 16.18 17.81 -6.63
C HIS A 171 14.72 18.21 -6.48
N PHE A 172 14.01 17.51 -5.59
CA PHE A 172 12.59 17.74 -5.38
C PHE A 172 12.27 19.20 -5.06
N ASP A 173 13.07 19.85 -4.22
CA ASP A 173 12.82 21.24 -3.80
C ASP A 173 12.85 22.22 -4.98
N CYS A 174 13.71 21.97 -5.98
CA CYS A 174 13.76 22.78 -7.21
C CYS A 174 12.48 22.57 -8.06
N TRP A 175 12.06 21.31 -8.21
CA TRP A 175 10.80 20.98 -8.89
C TRP A 175 9.60 21.57 -8.15
N ALA A 176 9.56 21.41 -6.83
CA ALA A 176 8.47 21.86 -5.98
C ALA A 176 8.34 23.40 -5.98
N SER A 177 9.46 24.13 -6.02
CA SER A 177 9.43 25.59 -6.09
C SER A 177 8.83 26.13 -7.38
N ARG A 178 8.88 25.33 -8.44
CA ARG A 178 8.37 25.69 -9.76
C ARG A 178 6.90 25.28 -9.97
N PHE A 179 6.49 24.15 -9.37
CA PHE A 179 5.21 23.52 -9.68
C PHE A 179 4.29 23.29 -8.49
N GLY A 180 4.74 23.55 -7.29
CA GLY A 180 3.98 23.21 -6.10
C GLY A 180 3.78 24.36 -5.13
N GLU A 181 2.65 24.34 -4.47
CA GLU A 181 2.29 25.32 -3.44
C GLU A 181 1.90 24.59 -2.15
N THR A 182 2.41 25.08 -1.03
CA THR A 182 1.99 24.60 0.29
C THR A 182 0.83 25.46 0.79
N VAL A 183 -0.15 24.79 1.38
CA VAL A 183 -1.33 25.45 1.97
C VAL A 183 -1.43 25.05 3.44
N THR A 184 -1.58 26.03 4.31
CA THR A 184 -1.83 25.80 5.75
C THR A 184 -3.31 25.95 6.05
N ALA A 185 -3.90 24.92 6.62
CA ALA A 185 -5.31 24.90 7.01
C ALA A 185 -5.46 24.40 8.45
N LEU A 186 -6.55 24.81 9.08
CA LEU A 186 -6.95 24.27 10.38
C LEU A 186 -7.68 22.94 10.16
N GLU A 187 -7.16 21.88 10.71
CA GLU A 187 -7.75 20.54 10.62
C GLU A 187 -8.13 20.04 12.02
N LEU A 188 -9.17 19.23 12.09
CA LEU A 188 -9.53 18.53 13.34
C LEU A 188 -8.34 17.66 13.75
N ALA A 189 -7.97 17.73 15.02
CA ALA A 189 -6.90 16.90 15.55
C ALA A 189 -7.30 15.41 15.52
N PRO A 190 -6.34 14.49 15.32
CA PRO A 190 -6.65 13.04 15.24
C PRO A 190 -7.33 12.49 16.51
N GLU A 191 -7.14 13.15 17.63
CA GLU A 191 -7.76 12.80 18.90
C GLU A 191 -9.27 13.10 18.93
N GLY A 192 -9.78 13.82 17.93
CA GLY A 192 -11.18 14.22 17.84
C GLY A 192 -11.53 15.46 18.66
N THR A 193 -10.55 16.05 19.33
CA THR A 193 -10.72 17.21 20.20
C THR A 193 -9.79 18.36 19.76
N GLY A 194 -10.38 19.48 19.45
CA GLY A 194 -9.61 20.68 19.05
C GLY A 194 -9.17 20.68 17.59
N TYR A 195 -8.46 21.72 17.24
CA TYR A 195 -7.96 21.97 15.87
C TYR A 195 -6.46 22.22 15.92
N ARG A 196 -5.79 21.80 14.84
CA ARG A 196 -4.35 22.08 14.65
C ARG A 196 -4.11 22.68 13.27
N ALA A 197 -3.19 23.61 13.19
CA ALA A 197 -2.71 24.11 11.90
C ALA A 197 -1.84 23.04 11.25
N ARG A 198 -2.10 22.73 9.98
CA ARG A 198 -1.31 21.76 9.24
C ARG A 198 -1.02 22.28 7.84
N THR A 199 0.25 22.33 7.50
CA THR A 199 0.72 22.71 6.17
C THR A 199 0.78 21.45 5.29
N ARG A 200 0.19 21.53 4.09
CA ARG A 200 0.19 20.47 3.10
C ARG A 200 0.77 20.96 1.77
N PHE A 201 1.51 20.12 1.11
CA PHE A 201 1.88 20.27 -0.30
C PHE A 201 0.66 19.79 -1.11
N SER A 202 -0.19 20.69 -1.54
CA SER A 202 -1.54 20.31 -1.97
C SER A 202 -2.06 21.02 -3.20
N LYS A 203 -1.32 21.98 -3.76
CA LYS A 203 -1.73 22.65 -4.98
C LYS A 203 -0.63 22.61 -6.03
N PHE A 204 -1.03 22.37 -7.27
CA PHE A 204 -0.13 22.57 -8.41
C PHE A 204 -0.14 24.05 -8.79
N PHE A 205 1.03 24.59 -8.98
CA PHE A 205 1.29 25.91 -9.52
C PHE A 205 1.85 25.72 -10.93
N ASN A 206 1.67 26.69 -11.81
CA ASN A 206 2.19 26.63 -13.19
C ASN A 206 1.83 25.30 -13.90
N LEU A 207 0.58 24.88 -13.75
CA LEU A 207 0.09 23.59 -14.26
C LEU A 207 0.27 23.46 -15.79
N PRO A 208 0.08 24.49 -16.65
CA PRO A 208 0.30 24.33 -18.09
C PRO A 208 1.71 23.90 -18.45
N GLU A 209 2.73 24.48 -17.80
CA GLU A 209 4.13 24.11 -18.06
C GLU A 209 4.41 22.70 -17.57
N LEU A 210 3.93 22.32 -16.37
CA LEU A 210 4.07 20.99 -15.81
C LEU A 210 3.42 19.94 -16.74
N MET A 211 2.22 20.20 -17.23
CA MET A 211 1.51 19.27 -18.12
C MET A 211 2.21 19.14 -19.48
N ASN A 212 2.74 20.26 -20.03
CA ASN A 212 3.51 20.20 -21.27
C ASN A 212 4.77 19.36 -21.09
N LEU A 213 5.49 19.58 -20.00
CA LEU A 213 6.69 18.78 -19.67
C LEU A 213 6.35 17.29 -19.53
N PHE A 214 5.29 16.95 -18.80
CA PHE A 214 4.90 15.55 -18.60
C PHE A 214 4.42 14.89 -19.90
N LYS A 215 3.72 15.62 -20.77
CA LYS A 215 3.24 15.14 -22.07
C LYS A 215 4.38 14.80 -23.05
N GLU A 216 5.61 15.27 -22.79
CA GLU A 216 6.77 14.85 -23.61
C GLU A 216 6.98 13.34 -23.52
N VAL A 217 6.58 12.71 -22.39
CA VAL A 217 6.78 11.28 -22.12
C VAL A 217 5.50 10.51 -21.82
N ALA A 218 4.34 11.18 -21.78
CA ALA A 218 3.08 10.55 -21.34
C ALA A 218 1.96 10.69 -22.37
N ASP A 219 1.33 9.59 -22.72
CA ASP A 219 0.04 9.57 -23.43
C ASP A 219 -1.07 9.43 -22.39
N ILE A 220 -1.88 10.48 -22.24
CA ILE A 220 -2.93 10.57 -21.21
C ILE A 220 -4.29 10.45 -21.88
N LYS A 221 -5.06 9.47 -21.46
CA LYS A 221 -6.44 9.26 -21.91
C LYS A 221 -7.36 9.23 -20.69
N THR A 222 -8.34 10.11 -20.70
CA THR A 222 -9.39 10.13 -19.65
C THR A 222 -10.55 9.22 -20.07
N ALA A 223 -11.39 8.82 -19.10
CA ALA A 223 -12.50 7.89 -19.33
C ALA A 223 -13.45 8.35 -20.45
N ASP A 224 -13.74 9.64 -20.50
CA ASP A 224 -14.60 10.25 -21.53
C ASP A 224 -13.98 10.18 -22.94
N GLN A 225 -12.65 10.15 -23.05
CA GLN A 225 -11.96 10.03 -24.34
C GLN A 225 -11.90 8.58 -24.86
N LEU A 226 -12.07 7.60 -23.97
CA LEU A 226 -11.91 6.18 -24.29
C LEU A 226 -13.19 5.53 -24.84
N ASN A 227 -14.36 6.14 -24.62
CA ASN A 227 -15.68 5.60 -25.04
C ASN A 227 -15.85 4.13 -24.66
N LEU A 228 -15.42 3.76 -23.45
CA LEU A 228 -15.51 2.38 -22.99
C LEU A 228 -16.98 1.97 -22.77
N PRO A 229 -17.34 0.71 -23.02
CA PRO A 229 -18.68 0.22 -22.71
C PRO A 229 -18.83 0.04 -21.20
N THR A 230 -19.09 1.13 -20.51
CA THR A 230 -19.26 1.11 -19.05
C THR A 230 -20.74 0.90 -18.69
N PRO A 231 -21.04 0.13 -17.64
CA PRO A 231 -22.42 -0.04 -17.19
C PRO A 231 -22.94 1.27 -16.55
N GLU A 232 -24.24 1.44 -16.57
CA GLU A 232 -24.89 2.49 -15.78
C GLU A 232 -24.75 2.13 -14.29
N VAL A 233 -24.47 3.13 -13.47
CA VAL A 233 -24.22 2.93 -12.04
C VAL A 233 -25.21 3.73 -11.21
N GLU A 234 -25.86 3.07 -10.26
CA GLU A 234 -26.69 3.71 -9.25
C GLU A 234 -26.03 3.52 -7.87
N TYR A 235 -25.76 4.63 -7.19
CA TYR A 235 -25.06 4.62 -5.89
C TYR A 235 -26.06 4.70 -4.73
N HIS A 236 -26.08 3.66 -3.89
CA HIS A 236 -26.87 3.63 -2.67
C HIS A 236 -25.99 3.65 -1.43
N ASN A 237 -25.97 4.76 -0.69
CA ASN A 237 -25.19 4.91 0.54
C ASN A 237 -26.02 4.49 1.75
N ILE A 238 -25.70 3.35 2.34
CA ILE A 238 -26.35 2.81 3.54
C ILE A 238 -25.49 3.16 4.75
N VAL A 239 -26.04 3.98 5.65
CA VAL A 239 -25.31 4.50 6.81
C VAL A 239 -25.83 3.81 8.08
N ALA A 240 -24.99 2.95 8.69
CA ALA A 240 -25.29 2.32 9.96
C ALA A 240 -25.01 3.29 11.12
N GLN A 241 -25.88 3.31 12.12
CA GLN A 241 -25.65 4.07 13.33
C GLN A 241 -24.70 3.30 14.26
N PRO A 242 -23.78 3.97 14.95
CA PRO A 242 -22.87 3.27 15.87
C PRO A 242 -23.62 2.76 17.09
N THR A 243 -23.26 1.57 17.55
CA THR A 243 -23.76 0.97 18.79
C THR A 243 -23.22 1.74 20.01
N GLU A 244 -23.81 1.53 21.18
CA GLU A 244 -23.29 2.11 22.43
C GLU A 244 -21.85 1.64 22.69
N HIS A 245 -21.58 0.34 22.46
CA HIS A 245 -20.23 -0.22 22.62
C HIS A 245 -19.23 0.45 21.66
N GLN A 246 -19.62 0.66 20.40
CA GLN A 246 -18.75 1.36 19.45
C GLN A 246 -18.45 2.79 19.90
N GLN A 247 -19.43 3.51 20.43
CA GLN A 247 -19.23 4.88 20.93
C GLN A 247 -18.25 4.92 22.10
N GLU A 248 -18.36 3.98 23.04
CA GLU A 248 -17.44 3.86 24.18
C GLU A 248 -16.01 3.53 23.71
N MET A 249 -15.89 2.60 22.78
CA MET A 249 -14.59 2.19 22.24
C MET A 249 -13.93 3.33 21.45
N VAL A 250 -14.70 4.17 20.75
CA VAL A 250 -14.17 5.36 20.06
C VAL A 250 -13.59 6.35 21.09
N LYS A 251 -14.25 6.54 22.24
CA LYS A 251 -13.72 7.40 23.33
C LYS A 251 -12.36 6.85 23.81
N ALA A 252 -12.28 5.54 24.03
CA ALA A 252 -11.03 4.88 24.44
C ALA A 252 -9.92 5.04 23.39
N LEU A 253 -10.25 4.95 22.09
CA LEU A 253 -9.28 5.19 21.02
C LEU A 253 -8.80 6.65 21.02
N SER A 254 -9.70 7.61 21.27
CA SER A 254 -9.35 9.04 21.36
C SER A 254 -8.39 9.30 22.55
N GLU A 255 -8.65 8.68 23.70
CA GLU A 255 -7.77 8.78 24.87
C GLU A 255 -6.38 8.21 24.57
N ARG A 256 -6.31 7.03 23.94
CA ARG A 256 -5.04 6.42 23.49
C ARG A 256 -4.29 7.36 22.55
N ALA A 257 -4.99 7.97 21.58
CA ALA A 257 -4.39 8.91 20.63
C ALA A 257 -3.79 10.13 21.34
N SER A 258 -4.48 10.64 22.37
CA SER A 258 -4.00 11.76 23.19
C SER A 258 -2.72 11.39 23.96
N LEU A 259 -2.66 10.18 24.53
CA LEU A 259 -1.49 9.68 25.26
C LEU A 259 -0.28 9.48 24.31
N VAL A 260 -0.51 8.97 23.11
CA VAL A 260 0.53 8.83 22.08
C VAL A 260 1.02 10.22 21.66
N HIS A 261 0.10 11.17 21.47
CA HIS A 261 0.45 12.53 21.05
C HIS A 261 1.29 13.25 22.11
N SER A 262 0.98 13.07 23.41
CA SER A 262 1.73 13.67 24.51
C SER A 262 3.11 13.02 24.75
N GLY A 263 3.39 11.89 24.07
CA GLY A 263 4.65 11.17 24.20
C GLY A 263 4.80 10.38 25.51
N THR A 264 3.69 10.13 26.20
CA THR A 264 3.70 9.41 27.48
C THR A 264 3.72 7.89 27.31
N VAL A 265 3.48 7.38 26.09
CA VAL A 265 3.44 5.94 25.81
C VAL A 265 4.59 5.59 24.84
N ASP A 266 5.29 4.48 25.14
CA ASP A 266 6.34 3.97 24.27
C ASP A 266 5.74 3.54 22.92
N PRO A 267 6.31 3.98 21.78
CA PRO A 267 5.80 3.63 20.45
C PRO A 267 5.74 2.12 20.15
N SER A 268 6.50 1.31 20.87
CA SER A 268 6.43 -0.15 20.73
C SER A 268 5.18 -0.74 21.40
N GLN A 269 4.68 -0.07 22.46
CA GLN A 269 3.47 -0.48 23.17
C GLN A 269 2.21 0.00 22.43
N ASP A 270 2.13 1.30 22.10
CA ASP A 270 1.02 1.86 21.34
C ASP A 270 1.48 2.99 20.44
N ASN A 271 0.78 3.18 19.31
CA ASN A 271 1.13 4.20 18.32
C ASN A 271 -0.09 4.48 17.40
N MET A 272 -0.03 5.58 16.66
CA MET A 272 -1.14 6.00 15.79
C MET A 272 -1.51 4.96 14.72
N LEU A 273 -0.55 4.16 14.23
CA LEU A 273 -0.85 3.10 13.25
C LEU A 273 -1.73 2.00 13.86
N LYS A 274 -1.40 1.61 15.08
CA LYS A 274 -2.15 0.60 15.85
C LYS A 274 -3.57 1.11 16.15
N ILE A 275 -3.68 2.35 16.65
CA ILE A 275 -4.96 3.00 16.94
C ILE A 275 -5.84 3.11 15.70
N THR A 276 -5.25 3.53 14.56
CA THR A 276 -5.97 3.63 13.28
C THR A 276 -6.46 2.25 12.80
N SER A 277 -5.61 1.22 12.96
CA SER A 277 -5.99 -0.16 12.63
C SER A 277 -7.18 -0.63 13.47
N ASP A 278 -7.12 -0.39 14.78
CA ASP A 278 -8.20 -0.75 15.69
C ASP A 278 -9.50 0.02 15.38
N GLY A 279 -9.38 1.30 15.03
CA GLY A 279 -10.51 2.12 14.60
C GLY A 279 -11.16 1.60 13.32
N ARG A 280 -10.36 1.15 12.35
CA ARG A 280 -10.89 0.54 11.12
C ARG A 280 -11.65 -0.76 11.41
N LYS A 281 -11.10 -1.60 12.29
CA LYS A 281 -11.75 -2.85 12.73
C LYS A 281 -13.08 -2.55 13.41
N LEU A 282 -13.06 -1.61 14.35
CA LEU A 282 -14.25 -1.17 15.11
C LEU A 282 -15.33 -0.60 14.17
N GLY A 283 -14.90 0.19 13.18
CA GLY A 283 -15.79 0.79 12.18
C GLY A 283 -16.43 -0.23 11.24
N LEU A 284 -15.85 -1.44 11.14
CA LEU A 284 -16.46 -2.55 10.40
C LEU A 284 -17.38 -3.35 11.32
N ASP A 285 -16.83 -3.90 12.41
CA ASP A 285 -17.60 -4.71 13.38
C ASP A 285 -16.86 -4.73 14.72
N GLN A 286 -17.58 -4.41 15.79
CA GLN A 286 -17.03 -4.38 17.16
C GLN A 286 -16.46 -5.72 17.59
N ARG A 287 -17.00 -6.84 17.09
CA ARG A 287 -16.57 -8.21 17.42
C ARG A 287 -15.18 -8.54 16.88
N ILE A 288 -14.66 -7.80 15.90
CA ILE A 288 -13.27 -7.97 15.44
C ILE A 288 -12.27 -7.51 16.52
N VAL A 289 -12.68 -6.52 17.32
CA VAL A 289 -11.84 -5.99 18.40
C VAL A 289 -12.05 -6.81 19.69
N ASN A 290 -13.29 -7.19 19.97
CA ASN A 290 -13.64 -7.98 21.16
C ASN A 290 -14.79 -8.95 20.82
N GLN A 291 -14.48 -10.23 20.67
CA GLN A 291 -15.43 -11.27 20.29
C GLN A 291 -16.54 -11.50 21.33
N MET A 292 -16.36 -11.02 22.54
CA MET A 292 -17.37 -11.15 23.61
C MET A 292 -18.52 -10.15 23.45
N LEU A 293 -18.39 -9.16 22.57
CA LEU A 293 -19.44 -8.17 22.35
C LEU A 293 -20.60 -8.76 21.53
N PRO A 294 -21.82 -8.28 21.77
CA PRO A 294 -22.98 -8.84 21.10
C PRO A 294 -23.02 -8.50 19.59
N ASP A 295 -23.70 -9.33 18.85
CA ASP A 295 -24.08 -9.06 17.46
C ASP A 295 -25.38 -8.23 17.48
N GLU A 296 -25.24 -6.93 17.34
CA GLU A 296 -26.38 -6.02 17.44
C GLU A 296 -27.06 -5.81 16.09
N PRO A 297 -28.42 -5.78 16.05
CA PRO A 297 -29.14 -5.44 14.83
C PRO A 297 -28.78 -4.03 14.34
N GLY A 298 -28.86 -3.82 13.04
CA GLY A 298 -28.62 -2.51 12.44
C GLY A 298 -27.14 -2.15 12.27
N THR A 299 -26.21 -3.02 12.68
CA THR A 299 -24.77 -2.83 12.41
C THR A 299 -24.50 -2.89 10.91
N LYS A 300 -23.35 -2.38 10.52
CA LYS A 300 -22.90 -2.34 9.10
C LYS A 300 -22.96 -3.74 8.46
N VAL A 301 -22.48 -4.77 9.17
CA VAL A 301 -22.46 -6.15 8.67
C VAL A 301 -23.90 -6.68 8.51
N ASN A 302 -24.77 -6.44 9.50
CA ASN A 302 -26.16 -6.90 9.44
C ASN A 302 -26.92 -6.21 8.31
N GLN A 303 -26.77 -4.89 8.15
CA GLN A 303 -27.39 -4.16 7.02
C GLN A 303 -26.86 -4.66 5.66
N CYS A 304 -25.57 -5.01 5.59
CA CYS A 304 -25.00 -5.62 4.38
C CYS A 304 -25.66 -6.97 4.07
N VAL A 305 -25.84 -7.82 5.06
CA VAL A 305 -26.53 -9.13 4.92
C VAL A 305 -27.98 -8.93 4.44
N ASP A 306 -28.70 -8.00 5.05
CA ASP A 306 -30.10 -7.71 4.67
C ASP A 306 -30.18 -7.24 3.22
N ASN A 307 -29.28 -6.34 2.81
CA ASN A 307 -29.22 -5.84 1.43
C ASN A 307 -28.88 -6.98 0.45
N ILE A 308 -27.91 -7.83 0.76
CA ILE A 308 -27.55 -8.99 -0.06
C ILE A 308 -28.77 -9.91 -0.22
N MET A 309 -29.49 -10.19 0.87
CA MET A 309 -30.66 -11.08 0.85
C MET A 309 -31.81 -10.49 0.03
N GLN A 310 -32.01 -9.18 0.11
CA GLN A 310 -33.03 -8.50 -0.70
C GLN A 310 -32.71 -8.65 -2.19
N ILE A 311 -31.49 -8.28 -2.60
CA ILE A 311 -31.05 -8.36 -4.01
C ILE A 311 -31.10 -9.82 -4.49
N TRP A 312 -30.72 -10.77 -3.64
CA TRP A 312 -30.76 -12.20 -3.97
C TRP A 312 -32.19 -12.68 -4.26
N ARG A 313 -33.18 -12.25 -3.45
CA ARG A 313 -34.60 -12.59 -3.64
C ARG A 313 -35.16 -11.94 -4.91
N ASP A 314 -34.93 -10.64 -5.06
CA ASP A 314 -35.46 -9.84 -6.17
C ASP A 314 -34.87 -10.27 -7.52
N GLY A 315 -33.57 -10.59 -7.53
CA GLY A 315 -32.88 -11.06 -8.74
C GLY A 315 -32.92 -12.56 -8.97
N LYS A 316 -33.87 -13.30 -8.35
CA LYS A 316 -33.94 -14.77 -8.42
C LYS A 316 -34.19 -15.27 -9.85
N ALA A 317 -35.10 -14.62 -10.57
CA ALA A 317 -35.51 -15.02 -11.93
C ALA A 317 -34.32 -14.94 -12.91
N ASP A 318 -33.52 -13.90 -12.80
CA ASP A 318 -32.38 -13.61 -13.68
C ASP A 318 -31.05 -14.14 -13.15
N LYS A 319 -31.08 -14.78 -11.98
CA LYS A 319 -29.89 -15.29 -11.30
C LYS A 319 -28.82 -14.21 -11.13
N LEU A 320 -29.22 -12.98 -10.77
CA LEU A 320 -28.31 -11.86 -10.59
C LEU A 320 -27.23 -12.22 -9.56
N THR A 321 -26.00 -11.76 -9.83
CA THR A 321 -24.84 -12.03 -8.98
C THR A 321 -24.38 -10.75 -8.28
N GLN A 322 -23.80 -10.90 -7.11
CA GLN A 322 -23.33 -9.80 -6.27
C GLN A 322 -21.86 -10.01 -5.91
N LEU A 323 -21.09 -8.92 -5.92
CA LEU A 323 -19.70 -8.90 -5.44
C LEU A 323 -19.66 -8.10 -4.15
N VAL A 324 -19.20 -8.74 -3.07
CA VAL A 324 -19.06 -8.10 -1.75
C VAL A 324 -17.58 -7.88 -1.48
N PHE A 325 -17.17 -6.62 -1.34
CA PHE A 325 -15.79 -6.25 -1.07
C PHE A 325 -15.61 -5.93 0.41
N CYS A 326 -14.69 -6.64 1.06
CA CYS A 326 -14.33 -6.42 2.46
C CYS A 326 -12.79 -6.56 2.58
N ASP A 327 -12.11 -5.48 2.89
CA ASP A 327 -10.65 -5.41 2.87
C ASP A 327 -9.97 -5.79 4.19
N ILE A 328 -10.75 -6.01 5.26
CA ILE A 328 -10.24 -6.43 6.56
C ILE A 328 -11.04 -7.63 7.09
N SER A 329 -10.49 -8.31 8.09
CA SER A 329 -11.09 -9.54 8.66
C SER A 329 -11.20 -10.67 7.63
N THR A 330 -10.21 -10.77 6.73
CA THR A 330 -10.16 -11.83 5.70
C THR A 330 -9.97 -13.20 6.35
N PRO A 331 -10.55 -14.27 5.77
CA PRO A 331 -10.35 -15.63 6.29
C PRO A 331 -8.88 -16.01 6.30
N GLN A 332 -8.40 -16.49 7.44
CA GLN A 332 -7.03 -17.00 7.52
C GLN A 332 -6.98 -18.41 6.95
N ALA A 333 -6.01 -18.66 6.07
CA ALA A 333 -5.75 -20.04 5.65
C ALA A 333 -5.37 -20.87 6.88
N LYS A 334 -6.02 -21.99 7.09
CA LYS A 334 -5.66 -22.93 8.17
C LYS A 334 -4.18 -23.24 8.03
N ALA A 335 -3.38 -22.85 9.02
CA ALA A 335 -1.95 -23.17 9.02
C ALA A 335 -1.79 -24.68 8.92
N PRO A 336 -0.96 -25.17 8.01
CA PRO A 336 -0.70 -26.62 7.97
C PRO A 336 -0.13 -27.03 9.34
N ALA A 337 -0.69 -28.09 9.91
CA ALA A 337 -0.40 -28.59 11.26
C ALA A 337 1.11 -28.87 11.53
N SER A 338 1.93 -28.87 10.49
CA SER A 338 3.36 -29.19 10.60
C SER A 338 4.27 -28.03 11.05
N LYS A 339 3.78 -26.76 11.06
CA LYS A 339 4.63 -25.62 11.44
C LYS A 339 4.56 -25.26 12.93
N ALA A 340 3.52 -25.67 13.63
CA ALA A 340 3.39 -25.42 15.08
C ALA A 340 4.32 -26.34 15.91
N ALA A 341 4.78 -27.44 15.34
CA ALA A 341 5.57 -28.44 16.06
C ALA A 341 7.08 -28.17 16.08
N LYS A 342 7.58 -27.17 15.32
CA LYS A 342 9.04 -26.98 15.15
C LYS A 342 9.69 -25.95 16.08
N THR A 343 8.94 -25.32 16.99
CA THR A 343 9.49 -24.24 17.82
C THR A 343 9.73 -24.60 19.29
N LEU A 344 9.48 -25.84 19.69
CA LEU A 344 9.67 -26.25 21.09
C LEU A 344 10.35 -27.64 21.16
N ASP A 345 11.60 -27.72 20.71
CA ASP A 345 12.44 -28.89 20.96
C ASP A 345 13.07 -28.73 22.36
N ASN A 346 12.24 -28.93 23.39
CA ASN A 346 12.68 -28.94 24.79
C ASN A 346 12.54 -30.36 25.32
N PRO A 347 13.67 -31.05 25.58
CA PRO A 347 13.66 -32.45 26.03
C PRO A 347 12.90 -32.72 27.35
N LEU A 348 12.64 -31.66 28.14
CA LEU A 348 11.89 -31.75 29.41
C LEU A 348 10.38 -31.90 29.22
N LEU A 349 9.86 -31.54 28.04
CA LEU A 349 8.42 -31.64 27.75
C LEU A 349 8.02 -33.05 27.28
N HIS A 350 8.94 -33.87 26.77
CA HIS A 350 8.66 -35.24 26.38
C HIS A 350 8.35 -36.17 27.56
N ALA A 351 8.74 -35.79 28.78
CA ALA A 351 8.52 -36.61 29.98
C ALA A 351 7.10 -36.42 30.58
N LEU A 352 6.30 -35.51 30.10
CA LEU A 352 4.96 -35.17 30.61
C LEU A 352 3.83 -35.50 29.63
N GLU A 353 4.09 -36.29 28.60
CA GLU A 353 3.08 -36.74 27.65
C GLU A 353 2.13 -37.81 28.24
N GLY A 354 1.27 -37.32 29.17
CA GLY A 354 0.05 -38.01 29.51
C GLY A 354 -1.08 -37.14 28.95
N SER A 355 -1.53 -37.48 27.78
CA SER A 355 -2.76 -37.14 27.08
C SER A 355 -3.72 -36.13 27.72
N VAL A 356 -3.37 -34.83 27.70
CA VAL A 356 -4.39 -33.80 27.75
C VAL A 356 -4.51 -33.25 26.32
N PRO A 357 -5.67 -33.40 25.65
CA PRO A 357 -5.87 -32.77 24.36
C PRO A 357 -5.67 -31.27 24.52
N LEU A 358 -4.77 -30.70 23.72
CA LEU A 358 -4.69 -29.25 23.63
C LEU A 358 -6.09 -28.72 23.31
N PRO A 359 -6.60 -27.73 24.03
CA PRO A 359 -7.93 -27.20 23.72
C PRO A 359 -7.93 -26.74 22.25
N GLU A 360 -8.91 -27.21 21.50
CA GLU A 360 -9.14 -26.74 20.15
C GLU A 360 -9.22 -25.22 20.21
N GLN A 361 -8.31 -24.54 19.51
CA GLN A 361 -8.35 -23.09 19.44
C GLN A 361 -9.70 -22.70 18.84
N GLU A 362 -10.51 -21.97 19.56
CA GLU A 362 -11.76 -21.45 19.05
C GLU A 362 -11.48 -20.71 17.73
N PRO A 363 -12.30 -20.94 16.70
CA PRO A 363 -12.08 -20.29 15.42
C PRO A 363 -12.13 -18.76 15.62
N VAL A 364 -11.11 -18.10 15.13
CA VAL A 364 -11.02 -16.63 15.18
C VAL A 364 -12.17 -16.06 14.36
N PHE A 365 -12.96 -15.18 14.95
CA PHE A 365 -14.08 -14.50 14.30
C PHE A 365 -13.59 -13.79 13.02
N THR A 366 -14.26 -14.06 11.90
CA THR A 366 -14.07 -13.28 10.68
C THR A 366 -15.42 -12.77 10.17
N VAL A 367 -15.44 -11.57 9.62
CA VAL A 367 -16.65 -10.98 9.02
C VAL A 367 -17.11 -11.81 7.82
N TYR A 368 -16.19 -12.40 7.07
CA TYR A 368 -16.51 -13.29 5.94
C TYR A 368 -17.34 -14.50 6.38
N ASP A 369 -16.91 -15.17 7.44
CA ASP A 369 -17.62 -16.36 7.95
C ASP A 369 -18.96 -15.96 8.57
N ASP A 370 -19.01 -14.83 9.27
CA ASP A 370 -20.25 -14.30 9.86
C ASP A 370 -21.31 -14.00 8.78
N ILE A 371 -20.89 -13.29 7.71
CA ILE A 371 -21.79 -13.01 6.57
C ILE A 371 -22.29 -14.31 5.94
N ARG A 372 -21.37 -15.26 5.67
CA ARG A 372 -21.76 -16.57 5.09
C ARG A 372 -22.79 -17.28 5.97
N GLN A 373 -22.55 -17.35 7.29
CA GLN A 373 -23.45 -18.02 8.22
C GLN A 373 -24.83 -17.34 8.26
N LYS A 374 -24.88 -16.01 8.29
CA LYS A 374 -26.13 -15.25 8.31
C LYS A 374 -26.93 -15.41 7.00
N LEU A 375 -26.24 -15.42 5.86
CA LEU A 375 -26.91 -15.65 4.58
C LEU A 375 -27.52 -17.05 4.52
N ILE A 376 -26.79 -18.06 4.98
CA ILE A 376 -27.30 -19.45 5.05
C ILE A 376 -28.47 -19.55 6.02
N ALA A 377 -28.36 -18.93 7.18
CA ALA A 377 -29.44 -18.91 8.20
C ALA A 377 -30.73 -18.25 7.67
N GLN A 378 -30.59 -17.26 6.75
CA GLN A 378 -31.74 -16.62 6.09
C GLN A 378 -32.25 -17.38 4.85
N GLY A 379 -31.68 -18.57 4.57
CA GLY A 379 -32.19 -19.49 3.54
C GLY A 379 -31.44 -19.47 2.19
N MET A 380 -30.29 -18.80 2.12
CA MET A 380 -29.45 -18.85 0.90
C MET A 380 -28.70 -20.18 0.86
N PRO A 381 -28.76 -20.95 -0.25
CA PRO A 381 -27.96 -22.19 -0.34
C PRO A 381 -26.46 -21.93 -0.27
N ALA A 382 -25.76 -22.76 0.51
CA ALA A 382 -24.33 -22.59 0.76
C ALA A 382 -23.46 -22.64 -0.52
N ASP A 383 -23.91 -23.39 -1.53
CA ASP A 383 -23.22 -23.51 -2.82
C ASP A 383 -23.36 -22.25 -3.70
N GLN A 384 -24.24 -21.33 -3.34
CA GLN A 384 -24.38 -20.03 -4.01
C GLN A 384 -23.47 -18.95 -3.44
N ILE A 385 -22.69 -19.26 -2.39
CA ILE A 385 -21.78 -18.33 -1.71
C ILE A 385 -20.35 -18.81 -1.89
N ALA A 386 -19.43 -17.93 -2.33
CA ALA A 386 -18.04 -18.32 -2.49
C ALA A 386 -17.09 -17.18 -2.11
N PHE A 387 -15.94 -17.55 -1.55
CA PHE A 387 -14.86 -16.58 -1.25
C PHE A 387 -13.76 -16.69 -2.31
N ILE A 388 -13.35 -15.58 -2.86
CA ILE A 388 -12.22 -15.53 -3.82
C ILE A 388 -10.94 -16.15 -3.23
N HIS A 389 -10.77 -16.06 -1.90
CA HIS A 389 -9.63 -16.61 -1.17
C HIS A 389 -9.55 -18.16 -1.26
N GLU A 390 -10.66 -18.82 -1.55
CA GLU A 390 -10.71 -20.28 -1.72
C GLU A 390 -10.19 -20.70 -3.11
N ALA A 391 -10.18 -19.77 -4.08
CA ALA A 391 -9.72 -20.00 -5.44
C ALA A 391 -8.26 -19.55 -5.62
N ASN A 392 -7.34 -20.29 -5.00
CA ASN A 392 -5.91 -19.92 -4.89
C ASN A 392 -5.05 -20.34 -6.10
N THR A 393 -5.65 -20.92 -7.13
CA THR A 393 -4.96 -21.24 -8.40
C THR A 393 -5.73 -20.65 -9.58
N GLU A 394 -5.05 -20.43 -10.69
CA GLU A 394 -5.66 -19.89 -11.91
C GLU A 394 -6.82 -20.78 -12.42
N VAL A 395 -6.66 -22.10 -12.30
CA VAL A 395 -7.71 -23.05 -12.69
C VAL A 395 -8.95 -22.86 -11.81
N ARG A 396 -8.79 -22.81 -10.50
CA ARG A 396 -9.91 -22.60 -9.55
C ARG A 396 -10.57 -21.23 -9.74
N LYS A 397 -9.79 -20.19 -10.04
CA LYS A 397 -10.34 -18.85 -10.35
C LYS A 397 -11.21 -18.89 -11.58
N LYS A 398 -10.75 -19.51 -12.66
CA LYS A 398 -11.51 -19.66 -13.90
C LYS A 398 -12.82 -20.45 -13.67
N GLU A 399 -12.74 -21.51 -12.90
CA GLU A 399 -13.90 -22.31 -12.52
C GLU A 399 -14.91 -21.47 -11.71
N LEU A 400 -14.42 -20.76 -10.67
CA LEU A 400 -15.28 -19.88 -9.85
C LEU A 400 -15.95 -18.80 -10.70
N PHE A 401 -15.19 -18.12 -11.56
CA PHE A 401 -15.76 -17.08 -12.43
C PHE A 401 -16.78 -17.65 -13.44
N SER A 402 -16.58 -18.88 -13.89
CA SER A 402 -17.58 -19.56 -14.72
C SER A 402 -18.88 -19.79 -13.95
N LYS A 403 -18.80 -20.25 -12.69
CA LYS A 403 -19.96 -20.46 -11.81
C LYS A 403 -20.70 -19.13 -11.53
N VAL A 404 -19.95 -18.04 -11.35
CA VAL A 404 -20.53 -16.69 -11.15
C VAL A 404 -21.29 -16.26 -12.42
N ARG A 405 -20.65 -16.38 -13.60
CA ARG A 405 -21.29 -15.98 -14.88
C ARG A 405 -22.54 -16.78 -15.21
N THR A 406 -22.63 -18.01 -14.76
CA THR A 406 -23.82 -18.87 -14.99
C THR A 406 -24.89 -18.74 -13.89
N GLY A 407 -24.62 -17.91 -12.87
CA GLY A 407 -25.53 -17.72 -11.73
C GLY A 407 -25.61 -18.92 -10.80
N GLN A 408 -24.63 -19.83 -10.84
CA GLN A 408 -24.53 -20.93 -9.86
C GLN A 408 -24.01 -20.37 -8.51
N VAL A 409 -23.05 -19.48 -8.56
CA VAL A 409 -22.59 -18.69 -7.40
C VAL A 409 -23.18 -17.29 -7.56
N ARG A 410 -23.88 -16.83 -6.53
CA ARG A 410 -24.63 -15.57 -6.58
C ARG A 410 -24.07 -14.49 -5.65
N VAL A 411 -23.21 -14.88 -4.67
CA VAL A 411 -22.55 -13.93 -3.76
C VAL A 411 -21.08 -14.29 -3.59
#